data_8aba6883a8e58ac233c518e28be824a1
#
_entry.id   8aba6883a8e58ac233c518e28be824a1
#
_cell.length_a   1.000
_cell.length_b   1.000
_cell.length_c   1.000
_cell.angle_alpha   90.00
_cell.angle_beta   90.00
_cell.angle_gamma   90.00
#
_symmetry.space_group_name_H-M   'P 1'
#
loop_
_entity.id
_entity.type
_entity.pdbx_description
1 polymer ?
#
loop_
_entity_poly.entity_id
_entity_poly.type
_entity_poly.pdbx_seq_one_letter_code
_entity_poly.pdbx_strand_id
1 'polypeptide(L)'
;MSAPTHASPPAAYGPAGDPKPQPEARYFFIRRPVLAAVISIVITLLGLFAIQLLPIARYPQITPPAVRISANYPGASSEDAAQAVAAPIEEQLAGLQGMLYYASSNSSDGTTNITVTFDVSRNQDLAAVDVQNAVKLAEPQLPEAVARPA
;
A
#
# COMPACT_ATOMS: atom_id res chain seq x y z
N MET A 1 30.22 60.25 73.04
CA MET A 1 30.78 60.58 71.71
C MET A 1 30.43 59.38 70.79
N SER A 2 29.31 59.55 70.11
CA SER A 2 28.80 58.48 69.25
C SER A 2 28.82 59.00 67.81
N ALA A 3 29.51 58.28 66.93
CA ALA A 3 29.59 58.59 65.50
C ALA A 3 28.32 58.10 64.76
N PRO A 4 27.83 58.86 63.81
CA PRO A 4 26.62 58.46 63.04
C PRO A 4 27.00 57.39 61.97
N THR A 5 26.20 56.39 61.95
CA THR A 5 26.23 55.32 60.94
C THR A 5 25.77 55.86 59.59
N HIS A 6 26.67 55.78 58.62
CA HIS A 6 26.39 56.17 57.22
C HIS A 6 25.55 55.06 56.55
N ALA A 7 24.28 55.37 56.34
CA ALA A 7 23.40 54.46 55.52
C ALA A 7 23.76 54.67 54.07
N SER A 8 24.10 53.55 53.39
CA SER A 8 24.31 53.51 51.94
C SER A 8 22.99 53.73 51.19
N PRO A 9 22.95 54.50 50.11
CA PRO A 9 21.75 54.66 49.30
C PRO A 9 21.40 53.37 48.57
N PRO A 10 20.09 53.04 48.28
CA PRO A 10 19.67 51.90 47.56
C PRO A 10 20.17 51.95 46.12
N ALA A 11 20.55 50.76 45.60
CA ALA A 11 21.05 50.56 44.25
C ALA A 11 20.06 51.15 43.21
N ALA A 12 20.61 51.97 42.33
CA ALA A 12 19.89 52.57 41.21
C ALA A 12 19.27 51.44 40.35
N TYR A 13 17.97 51.53 40.17
CA TYR A 13 17.21 50.72 39.21
C TYR A 13 17.76 51.02 37.80
N GLY A 14 18.45 50.07 37.20
CA GLY A 14 18.89 50.21 35.82
C GLY A 14 17.71 50.40 34.88
N PRO A 15 17.86 51.12 33.77
CA PRO A 15 16.76 51.33 32.85
C PRO A 15 16.29 50.00 32.32
N ALA A 16 14.97 49.76 32.42
CA ALA A 16 14.29 48.64 31.79
C ALA A 16 14.72 48.57 30.32
N GLY A 17 15.30 47.40 29.94
CA GLY A 17 15.78 47.21 28.58
C GLY A 17 14.69 47.52 27.56
N ASP A 18 15.05 48.34 26.59
CA ASP A 18 14.16 48.70 25.48
C ASP A 18 13.50 47.46 24.90
N PRO A 19 12.16 47.50 24.68
CA PRO A 19 11.47 46.39 24.03
C PRO A 19 12.09 46.20 22.66
N LYS A 20 12.65 44.99 22.42
CA LYS A 20 13.21 44.62 21.13
C LYS A 20 12.18 44.93 20.04
N PRO A 21 12.55 45.57 18.93
CA PRO A 21 11.64 45.85 17.84
C PRO A 21 11.01 44.57 17.35
N GLN A 22 9.70 44.43 17.52
CA GLN A 22 8.93 43.34 17.01
C GLN A 22 8.92 43.41 15.47
N PRO A 23 9.05 42.29 14.74
CA PRO A 23 9.14 42.35 13.29
C PRO A 23 7.90 43.04 12.70
N GLU A 24 8.12 44.09 11.95
CA GLU A 24 7.12 44.97 11.30
C GLU A 24 6.10 44.18 10.45
N ALA A 25 6.43 42.94 10.04
CA ALA A 25 5.57 42.08 9.27
C ALA A 25 4.20 41.80 9.94
N ARG A 26 4.13 41.80 11.29
CA ARG A 26 2.86 41.52 11.99
C ARG A 26 1.86 42.68 11.83
N TYR A 27 2.35 43.90 11.67
CA TYR A 27 1.49 45.09 11.56
C TYR A 27 1.01 45.35 10.13
N PHE A 28 1.68 44.78 9.11
CA PHE A 28 1.31 44.97 7.72
C PHE A 28 -0.08 44.37 7.42
N PHE A 29 -0.35 43.16 7.92
CA PHE A 29 -1.65 42.47 7.72
C PHE A 29 -2.79 43.14 8.51
N ILE A 30 -2.50 43.75 9.66
CA ILE A 30 -3.49 44.46 10.48
C ILE A 30 -3.94 45.76 9.79
N ARG A 31 -3.06 46.44 9.07
CA ARG A 31 -3.34 47.69 8.36
C ARG A 31 -4.10 47.52 7.04
N ARG A 32 -4.06 46.31 6.45
CA ARG A 32 -4.73 46.03 5.17
C ARG A 32 -5.52 44.70 5.25
N PRO A 33 -6.68 44.73 5.93
CA PRO A 33 -7.48 43.49 6.12
C PRO A 33 -7.98 42.88 4.80
N VAL A 34 -8.22 43.72 3.77
CA VAL A 34 -8.62 43.27 2.44
C VAL A 34 -7.53 42.40 1.80
N LEU A 35 -6.28 42.79 1.92
CA LEU A 35 -5.14 42.01 1.37
C LEU A 35 -4.98 40.67 2.08
N ALA A 36 -5.16 40.67 3.41
CA ALA A 36 -5.14 39.42 4.17
C ALA A 36 -6.29 38.46 3.76
N ALA A 37 -7.48 39.00 3.55
CA ALA A 37 -8.64 38.24 3.09
C ALA A 37 -8.40 37.61 1.69
N VAL A 38 -7.87 38.40 0.75
CA VAL A 38 -7.56 37.94 -0.60
C VAL A 38 -6.52 36.81 -0.58
N ILE A 39 -5.43 37.00 0.16
CA ILE A 39 -4.40 35.94 0.29
C ILE A 39 -4.98 34.66 0.90
N SER A 40 -5.82 34.79 1.94
CA SER A 40 -6.47 33.65 2.58
C SER A 40 -7.35 32.89 1.58
N ILE A 41 -8.15 33.58 0.79
CA ILE A 41 -9.01 32.98 -0.24
C ILE A 41 -8.15 32.27 -1.30
N VAL A 42 -7.08 32.92 -1.78
CA VAL A 42 -6.20 32.30 -2.79
C VAL A 42 -5.54 31.03 -2.25
N ILE A 43 -5.02 31.05 -1.03
CA ILE A 43 -4.41 29.87 -0.40
C ILE A 43 -5.45 28.76 -0.22
N THR A 44 -6.67 29.09 0.18
CA THR A 44 -7.74 28.12 0.36
C THR A 44 -8.12 27.46 -0.99
N LEU A 45 -8.26 28.26 -2.04
CA LEU A 45 -8.58 27.75 -3.38
C LEU A 45 -7.44 26.87 -3.93
N LEU A 46 -6.19 27.30 -3.75
CA LEU A 46 -5.01 26.51 -4.14
C LEU A 46 -4.95 25.20 -3.35
N GLY A 47 -5.27 25.23 -2.07
CA GLY A 47 -5.34 24.03 -1.23
C GLY A 47 -6.42 23.06 -1.70
N LEU A 48 -7.63 23.56 -2.00
CA LEU A 48 -8.72 22.74 -2.56
C LEU A 48 -8.33 22.13 -3.92
N PHE A 49 -7.68 22.91 -4.78
CA PHE A 49 -7.22 22.43 -6.07
C PHE A 49 -6.11 21.39 -5.95
N ALA A 50 -5.19 21.58 -5.00
CA ALA A 50 -4.11 20.65 -4.73
C ALA A 50 -4.61 19.27 -4.26
N ILE A 51 -5.73 19.22 -3.52
CA ILE A 51 -6.36 17.95 -3.10
C ILE A 51 -6.80 17.12 -4.30
N GLN A 52 -7.29 17.76 -5.36
CA GLN A 52 -7.70 17.07 -6.59
C GLN A 52 -6.51 16.52 -7.40
N LEU A 53 -5.35 17.17 -7.28
CA LEU A 53 -4.12 16.76 -7.98
C LEU A 53 -3.26 15.77 -7.18
N LEU A 54 -3.54 15.58 -5.88
CA LEU A 54 -2.77 14.63 -5.09
C LEU A 54 -3.14 13.22 -5.56
N PRO A 55 -2.25 12.51 -6.27
CA PRO A 55 -2.45 11.10 -6.51
C PRO A 55 -2.41 10.44 -5.12
N ILE A 56 -3.53 9.87 -4.70
CA ILE A 56 -3.54 9.00 -3.53
C ILE A 56 -2.58 7.87 -3.88
N ALA A 57 -1.35 7.95 -3.40
CA ALA A 57 -0.40 6.85 -3.50
C ALA A 57 -1.08 5.67 -2.82
N ARG A 58 -1.64 4.78 -3.63
CA ARG A 58 -2.03 3.47 -3.14
C ARG A 58 -0.79 2.90 -2.51
N TYR A 59 -0.87 2.56 -1.24
CA TYR A 59 0.18 1.82 -0.56
C TYR A 59 0.68 0.75 -1.52
N PRO A 60 2.01 0.61 -1.72
CA PRO A 60 2.52 -0.46 -2.54
C PRO A 60 1.89 -1.74 -1.98
N GLN A 61 1.10 -2.40 -2.81
CA GLN A 61 0.50 -3.68 -2.44
C GLN A 61 1.67 -4.67 -2.37
N ILE A 62 2.21 -4.86 -1.17
CA ILE A 62 3.20 -5.89 -0.87
C ILE A 62 2.46 -7.24 -0.81
N THR A 63 1.48 -7.40 -1.68
CA THR A 63 0.76 -8.65 -1.82
C THR A 63 1.55 -9.49 -2.80
N PRO A 64 2.05 -10.66 -2.40
CA PRO A 64 2.73 -11.57 -3.31
C PRO A 64 1.86 -11.81 -4.54
N PRO A 65 2.42 -11.78 -5.76
CA PRO A 65 1.66 -12.07 -6.95
C PRO A 65 1.14 -13.50 -6.88
N ALA A 66 -0.15 -13.68 -7.16
CA ALA A 66 -0.80 -14.97 -7.14
C ALA A 66 -1.52 -15.23 -8.47
N VAL A 67 -1.37 -16.43 -8.99
CA VAL A 67 -2.04 -16.90 -10.20
C VAL A 67 -3.03 -17.99 -9.80
N ARG A 68 -4.28 -17.87 -10.27
CA ARG A 68 -5.32 -18.86 -10.01
C ARG A 68 -5.60 -19.69 -11.27
N ILE A 69 -5.62 -20.99 -11.09
CA ILE A 69 -6.01 -21.98 -12.09
C ILE A 69 -7.36 -22.52 -11.64
N SER A 70 -8.33 -22.57 -12.56
CA SER A 70 -9.63 -23.21 -12.31
C SER A 70 -9.86 -24.28 -13.37
N ALA A 71 -10.18 -25.48 -12.94
CA ALA A 71 -10.56 -26.58 -13.80
C ALA A 71 -11.89 -27.17 -13.31
N ASN A 72 -12.69 -27.69 -14.23
CA ASN A 72 -13.96 -28.32 -13.91
C ASN A 72 -14.01 -29.75 -14.47
N TYR A 73 -14.29 -30.71 -13.59
CA TYR A 73 -14.48 -32.12 -13.93
C TYR A 73 -15.92 -32.53 -13.58
N PRO A 74 -16.88 -32.32 -14.48
CA PRO A 74 -18.29 -32.54 -14.19
C PRO A 74 -18.58 -33.97 -13.77
N GLY A 75 -19.28 -34.12 -12.66
CA GLY A 75 -19.69 -35.45 -12.14
C GLY A 75 -18.63 -36.16 -11.30
N ALA A 76 -17.44 -35.61 -11.15
CA ALA A 76 -16.41 -36.16 -10.27
C ALA A 76 -16.68 -35.77 -8.81
N SER A 77 -16.31 -36.64 -7.89
CA SER A 77 -16.22 -36.27 -6.46
C SER A 77 -15.02 -35.35 -6.21
N SER A 78 -14.97 -34.71 -5.04
CA SER A 78 -13.82 -33.91 -4.66
C SER A 78 -12.52 -34.70 -4.62
N GLU A 79 -12.57 -35.99 -4.29
CA GLU A 79 -11.42 -36.87 -4.24
C GLU A 79 -10.97 -37.29 -5.63
N ASP A 80 -11.90 -37.63 -6.53
CA ASP A 80 -11.59 -37.92 -7.94
C ASP A 80 -11.01 -36.70 -8.64
N ALA A 81 -11.56 -35.50 -8.39
CA ALA A 81 -11.05 -34.25 -8.93
C ALA A 81 -9.64 -33.92 -8.39
N ALA A 82 -9.37 -34.23 -7.12
CA ALA A 82 -8.04 -34.06 -6.53
C ALA A 82 -7.00 -34.98 -7.20
N GLN A 83 -7.35 -36.25 -7.44
CA GLN A 83 -6.41 -37.24 -8.00
C GLN A 83 -6.25 -37.08 -9.50
N ALA A 84 -7.35 -36.87 -10.24
CA ALA A 84 -7.35 -36.86 -11.69
C ALA A 84 -7.01 -35.49 -12.30
N VAL A 85 -7.23 -34.40 -11.56
CA VAL A 85 -7.05 -33.02 -12.07
C VAL A 85 -5.99 -32.30 -11.29
N ALA A 86 -6.13 -32.20 -9.94
CA ALA A 86 -5.20 -31.40 -9.14
C ALA A 86 -3.79 -31.97 -9.14
N ALA A 87 -3.64 -33.31 -8.91
CA ALA A 87 -2.33 -33.91 -8.75
C ALA A 87 -1.42 -33.79 -9.99
N PRO A 88 -1.87 -34.02 -11.25
CA PRO A 88 -1.04 -33.82 -12.43
C PRO A 88 -0.62 -32.34 -12.61
N ILE A 89 -1.51 -31.40 -12.30
CA ILE A 89 -1.20 -29.98 -12.40
C ILE A 89 -0.18 -29.59 -11.32
N GLU A 90 -0.38 -30.00 -10.08
CA GLU A 90 0.51 -29.72 -8.95
C GLU A 90 1.93 -30.25 -9.20
N GLU A 91 2.06 -31.43 -9.82
CA GLU A 91 3.36 -32.00 -10.19
C GLU A 91 4.13 -31.09 -11.16
N GLN A 92 3.46 -30.52 -12.15
CA GLN A 92 4.07 -29.58 -13.09
C GLN A 92 4.34 -28.21 -12.47
N LEU A 93 3.54 -27.80 -11.49
CA LEU A 93 3.74 -26.54 -10.78
C LEU A 93 4.93 -26.60 -9.82
N ALA A 94 5.24 -27.74 -9.23
CA ALA A 94 6.30 -27.92 -8.25
C ALA A 94 7.71 -27.50 -8.72
N GLY A 95 7.91 -27.40 -10.04
CA GLY A 95 9.18 -26.98 -10.66
C GLY A 95 9.30 -25.49 -10.98
N LEU A 96 8.28 -24.67 -10.71
CA LEU A 96 8.26 -23.27 -11.12
C LEU A 96 9.20 -22.40 -10.28
N GLN A 97 10.01 -21.58 -10.98
CA GLN A 97 10.94 -20.67 -10.31
C GLN A 97 10.21 -19.53 -9.59
N GLY A 98 10.62 -19.28 -8.35
CA GLY A 98 10.08 -18.17 -7.54
C GLY A 98 8.69 -18.45 -6.96
N MET A 99 8.18 -19.67 -7.07
CA MET A 99 6.98 -20.10 -6.36
C MET A 99 7.30 -20.25 -4.87
N LEU A 100 6.47 -19.67 -4.01
CA LEU A 100 6.57 -19.82 -2.55
C LEU A 100 5.77 -21.03 -2.07
N TYR A 101 4.51 -21.10 -2.48
CA TYR A 101 3.60 -22.18 -2.17
C TYR A 101 2.43 -22.19 -3.15
N TYR A 102 1.75 -23.31 -3.21
CA TYR A 102 0.43 -23.41 -3.84
C TYR A 102 -0.60 -23.96 -2.85
N ALA A 103 -1.85 -23.65 -3.09
CA ALA A 103 -2.99 -24.17 -2.35
C ALA A 103 -4.05 -24.64 -3.35
N SER A 104 -4.47 -25.90 -3.22
CA SER A 104 -5.55 -26.46 -4.02
C SER A 104 -6.80 -26.65 -3.18
N SER A 105 -7.95 -26.44 -3.81
CA SER A 105 -9.27 -26.66 -3.23
C SER A 105 -10.14 -27.37 -4.25
N ASN A 106 -10.64 -28.53 -3.88
CA ASN A 106 -11.50 -29.37 -4.71
C ASN A 106 -12.90 -29.42 -4.11
N SER A 107 -13.88 -29.07 -4.92
CA SER A 107 -15.27 -29.03 -4.51
C SER A 107 -16.01 -30.31 -4.94
N SER A 108 -17.09 -30.63 -4.25
CA SER A 108 -17.91 -31.80 -4.56
C SER A 108 -18.69 -31.70 -5.87
N ASP A 109 -18.68 -30.54 -6.52
CA ASP A 109 -19.24 -30.31 -7.85
C ASP A 109 -18.22 -30.61 -8.98
N GLY A 110 -17.03 -31.11 -8.63
CA GLY A 110 -15.93 -31.34 -9.55
C GLY A 110 -15.08 -30.10 -9.88
N THR A 111 -15.33 -28.94 -9.25
CA THR A 111 -14.52 -27.76 -9.48
C THR A 111 -13.23 -27.82 -8.67
N THR A 112 -12.10 -27.71 -9.36
CA THR A 112 -10.75 -27.61 -8.78
C THR A 112 -10.23 -26.19 -8.95
N ASN A 113 -9.79 -25.57 -7.85
CA ASN A 113 -9.12 -24.28 -7.85
C ASN A 113 -7.74 -24.41 -7.24
N ILE A 114 -6.71 -24.05 -8.00
CA ILE A 114 -5.32 -24.07 -7.55
C ILE A 114 -4.84 -22.61 -7.56
N THR A 115 -4.38 -22.12 -6.43
CA THR A 115 -3.79 -20.79 -6.30
C THR A 115 -2.30 -20.94 -6.07
N VAL A 116 -1.50 -20.39 -6.97
CA VAL A 116 -0.03 -20.40 -6.90
C VAL A 116 0.43 -19.02 -6.48
N THR A 117 1.20 -18.95 -5.40
CA THR A 117 1.73 -17.70 -4.85
C THR A 117 3.22 -17.63 -5.13
N PHE A 118 3.66 -16.51 -5.69
CA PHE A 118 5.05 -16.26 -6.05
C PHE A 118 5.69 -15.22 -5.13
N ASP A 119 7.02 -15.15 -5.18
CA ASP A 119 7.79 -14.13 -4.48
C ASP A 119 7.43 -12.72 -4.98
N VAL A 120 7.42 -11.73 -4.08
CA VAL A 120 7.09 -10.32 -4.38
C VAL A 120 8.02 -9.68 -5.40
N SER A 121 9.23 -10.21 -5.57
CA SER A 121 10.20 -9.77 -6.57
C SER A 121 9.89 -10.28 -7.98
N ARG A 122 8.98 -11.26 -8.10
CA ARG A 122 8.62 -11.88 -9.37
C ARG A 122 7.64 -11.01 -10.15
N ASN A 123 7.90 -10.85 -11.44
CA ASN A 123 6.95 -10.20 -12.33
C ASN A 123 5.70 -11.08 -12.50
N GLN A 124 4.52 -10.50 -12.29
CA GLN A 124 3.24 -11.21 -12.33
C GLN A 124 2.92 -11.78 -13.72
N ASP A 125 3.25 -11.05 -14.78
CA ASP A 125 2.97 -11.48 -16.15
C ASP A 125 3.81 -12.70 -16.53
N LEU A 126 5.10 -12.70 -16.15
CA LEU A 126 5.98 -13.86 -16.37
C LEU A 126 5.53 -15.06 -15.54
N ALA A 127 5.12 -14.86 -14.31
CA ALA A 127 4.57 -15.92 -13.46
C ALA A 127 3.31 -16.54 -14.08
N ALA A 128 2.42 -15.74 -14.66
CA ALA A 128 1.23 -16.22 -15.33
C ALA A 128 1.57 -17.05 -16.58
N VAL A 129 2.57 -16.64 -17.37
CA VAL A 129 3.05 -17.39 -18.54
C VAL A 129 3.66 -18.73 -18.12
N ASP A 130 4.47 -18.75 -17.08
CA ASP A 130 5.09 -19.97 -16.57
C ASP A 130 4.03 -20.96 -16.07
N VAL A 131 3.04 -20.48 -15.32
CA VAL A 131 1.89 -21.30 -14.87
C VAL A 131 1.11 -21.83 -16.06
N GLN A 132 0.84 -21.00 -17.08
CA GLN A 132 0.13 -21.45 -18.28
C GLN A 132 0.90 -22.54 -19.04
N ASN A 133 2.21 -22.42 -19.13
CA ASN A 133 3.06 -23.44 -19.73
C ASN A 133 3.05 -24.73 -18.93
N ALA A 134 3.11 -24.66 -17.59
CA ALA A 134 3.02 -25.83 -16.71
C ALA A 134 1.67 -26.56 -16.86
N VAL A 135 0.57 -25.81 -16.91
CA VAL A 135 -0.77 -26.37 -17.15
C VAL A 135 -0.84 -27.09 -18.52
N LYS A 136 -0.28 -26.49 -19.57
CA LYS A 136 -0.21 -27.14 -20.90
C LYS A 136 0.59 -28.44 -20.88
N LEU A 137 1.62 -28.53 -20.06
CA LEU A 137 2.38 -29.79 -19.90
C LEU A 137 1.57 -30.88 -19.15
N ALA A 138 0.66 -30.42 -18.25
CA ALA A 138 -0.24 -31.33 -17.55
C ALA A 138 -1.43 -31.80 -18.41
N GLU A 139 -1.87 -31.01 -19.42
CA GLU A 139 -3.05 -31.32 -20.26
C GLU A 139 -3.11 -32.77 -20.79
N PRO A 140 -2.03 -33.39 -21.28
CA PRO A 140 -2.08 -34.78 -21.78
C PRO A 140 -2.40 -35.80 -20.68
N GLN A 141 -2.22 -35.44 -19.40
CA GLN A 141 -2.48 -36.34 -18.27
C GLN A 141 -3.89 -36.10 -17.68
N LEU A 142 -4.59 -35.03 -18.11
CA LEU A 142 -5.93 -34.71 -17.64
C LEU A 142 -7.02 -35.54 -18.38
N PRO A 143 -8.14 -35.82 -17.70
CA PRO A 143 -9.31 -36.42 -18.36
C PRO A 143 -9.83 -35.53 -19.50
N GLU A 144 -10.28 -36.14 -20.61
CA GLU A 144 -10.80 -35.37 -21.77
C GLU A 144 -11.94 -34.42 -21.40
N ALA A 145 -12.73 -34.72 -20.38
CA ALA A 145 -13.82 -33.91 -19.91
C ALA A 145 -13.35 -32.55 -19.30
N VAL A 146 -12.09 -32.49 -18.86
CA VAL A 146 -11.47 -31.26 -18.29
C VAL A 146 -10.75 -30.50 -19.38
N ALA A 147 -10.11 -31.17 -20.32
CA ALA A 147 -9.32 -30.57 -21.40
C ALA A 147 -10.18 -29.85 -22.45
N ARG A 148 -11.48 -30.11 -22.48
CA ARG A 148 -12.44 -29.44 -23.39
C ARG A 148 -13.47 -28.70 -22.56
N PRO A 149 -13.32 -27.35 -22.37
CA PRO A 149 -14.42 -26.54 -21.83
C PRO A 149 -15.61 -26.61 -22.80
N ALA A 150 -16.78 -26.88 -22.23
CA ALA A 150 -18.07 -26.92 -22.97
C ALA A 150 -18.46 -25.54 -23.47
#